data_420cc0c11fffe6db9422d0f2ab6b82eb
#
_entry.id   420cc0c11fffe6db9422d0f2ab6b82eb
#
_cell.length_a   1.000
_cell.length_b   1.000
_cell.length_c   1.000
_cell.angle_alpha   90.00
_cell.angle_beta   90.00
_cell.angle_gamma   90.00
#
_symmetry.space_group_name_H-M   'P 1'
#
loop_
_entity.id
_entity.type
_entity.pdbx_description
1 polymer ?
#
loop_
_entity_poly.entity_id
_entity_poly.type
_entity_poly.pdbx_seq_one_letter_code
_entity_poly.pdbx_strand_id
1 'polypeptide(L)'
;MVYNNGYFYNADGTRYIPLGIFGCYFNVNWIDDELGAPSYHGASLVEFQKLTRSSWRKFFTWLKNQGYTAIRLFPRGASYGSSWEGLDRGGSLHKPLYDTFMAYTSLAGEYGIKTQLCLFTEPECSFYCEPLTRTFWGTRLYKHENISELPDFQRRFIENPHDIVDYNDYFSDPDVRKCNKKFLDEIIPLLRGNENIFTVEIFNEMGWASPHADPLNTFRWEITDDYLDWSRDMVSHIKSLAPEIPVCISNPGVGLLGHDTILWGQSIKPDFFSVHNYPDICGHIKGLDYATISSMTLKYTSVGCESMYGEWQCLWSRNKFDQRDELLLARDFIWLSMLSGAPGVVSWLGQSYGEYGKCLNVFDKLADRDLTRKKPDIGIDVTDFHKFSLELNVKGADKCQYDGDHWCPDNSATDHMHRFCVKANDERYLNLMKSELLSLENGVDFDFTLNPSEYKRNTLDGNSFTPVEVNNAYHVKYLMTANEKTCIVYLRNYTNKPITADSKHGGQYEVFALREQKPVPLTVKNHLNGYSLEIYDLDTNEWFTPESYNSEIGLGITSHDYILLYSK
;
A
#
# COMPACT_ATOMS: atom_id res chain seq x y z
N MET A 1 -14.72 8.29 -13.32
CA MET A 1 -13.60 7.34 -13.23
C MET A 1 -14.14 5.94 -13.32
N VAL A 2 -13.48 5.04 -14.06
CA VAL A 2 -13.86 3.62 -14.14
C VAL A 2 -12.63 2.78 -13.82
N TYR A 3 -12.82 1.71 -13.02
CA TYR A 3 -11.80 0.69 -12.79
C TYR A 3 -12.18 -0.56 -13.59
N ASN A 4 -11.29 -1.01 -14.44
CA ASN A 4 -11.55 -2.15 -15.32
C ASN A 4 -10.24 -2.85 -15.71
N ASN A 5 -10.22 -4.19 -15.65
CA ASN A 5 -9.06 -5.02 -16.02
C ASN A 5 -7.75 -4.56 -15.34
N GLY A 6 -7.80 -4.23 -14.06
CA GLY A 6 -6.63 -3.83 -13.29
C GLY A 6 -6.12 -2.41 -13.56
N TYR A 7 -6.90 -1.54 -14.21
CA TYR A 7 -6.50 -0.16 -14.51
C TYR A 7 -7.63 0.84 -14.29
N PHE A 8 -7.24 2.09 -13.99
CA PHE A 8 -8.17 3.22 -13.93
C PHE A 8 -8.26 3.94 -15.27
N TYR A 9 -9.47 4.40 -15.60
CA TYR A 9 -9.74 5.15 -16.83
C TYR A 9 -10.52 6.42 -16.51
N ASN A 10 -10.12 7.53 -17.13
CA ASN A 10 -10.87 8.76 -17.12
C ASN A 10 -12.18 8.61 -17.88
N ALA A 11 -13.08 9.60 -17.77
CA ALA A 11 -14.36 9.60 -18.50
C ALA A 11 -14.20 9.59 -20.04
N ASP A 12 -13.10 10.14 -20.54
CA ASP A 12 -12.73 10.14 -21.95
C ASP A 12 -12.11 8.82 -22.45
N GLY A 13 -11.97 7.83 -21.56
CA GLY A 13 -11.35 6.54 -21.85
C GLY A 13 -9.83 6.51 -21.77
N THR A 14 -9.16 7.62 -21.47
CA THR A 14 -7.71 7.64 -21.27
C THR A 14 -7.35 6.94 -19.96
N ARG A 15 -6.20 6.22 -19.98
CA ARG A 15 -5.70 5.56 -18.76
C ARG A 15 -5.25 6.59 -17.74
N TYR A 16 -5.60 6.34 -16.49
CA TYR A 16 -5.11 7.09 -15.33
C TYR A 16 -4.24 6.18 -14.46
N ILE A 17 -3.04 6.63 -14.13
CA ILE A 17 -2.09 5.90 -13.28
C ILE A 17 -1.94 6.67 -11.97
N PRO A 18 -2.47 6.17 -10.85
CA PRO A 18 -2.30 6.80 -9.54
C PRO A 18 -0.87 6.60 -9.02
N LEU A 19 -0.06 7.62 -9.12
CA LEU A 19 1.25 7.73 -8.52
C LEU A 19 1.16 8.78 -7.41
N GLY A 20 1.07 8.32 -6.17
CA GLY A 20 0.57 9.16 -5.11
C GLY A 20 1.41 9.24 -3.85
N ILE A 21 0.96 10.14 -3.00
CA ILE A 21 1.45 10.32 -1.65
C ILE A 21 0.27 10.46 -0.70
N PHE A 22 0.48 10.09 0.56
CA PHE A 22 -0.47 10.40 1.61
C PHE A 22 -0.58 11.92 1.81
N GLY A 23 -1.79 12.44 1.70
CA GLY A 23 -2.06 13.88 1.66
C GLY A 23 -2.51 14.52 2.97
N CYS A 24 -2.72 13.76 4.04
CA CYS A 24 -3.19 14.30 5.33
C CYS A 24 -2.09 14.85 6.22
N TYR A 25 -0.87 14.35 6.07
CA TYR A 25 0.27 14.86 6.80
C TYR A 25 1.16 15.62 5.83
N PHE A 26 0.99 16.93 5.78
CA PHE A 26 2.01 17.74 5.17
C PHE A 26 3.25 17.68 6.03
N ASN A 27 4.25 16.95 5.62
CA ASN A 27 5.57 17.26 6.10
C ASN A 27 6.09 18.46 5.29
N VAL A 28 5.66 19.62 5.69
CA VAL A 28 5.91 20.91 5.01
C VAL A 28 7.37 21.31 5.03
N ASN A 29 8.18 20.68 5.88
CA ASN A 29 9.63 20.85 5.83
C ASN A 29 10.24 20.50 4.47
N TRP A 30 9.48 19.77 3.63
CA TRP A 30 9.90 19.45 2.27
C TRP A 30 9.59 20.53 1.23
N ILE A 31 8.62 21.37 1.53
CA ILE A 31 8.02 22.24 0.52
C ILE A 31 8.48 23.66 0.71
N ASP A 32 8.47 24.13 1.91
CA ASP A 32 8.82 25.51 2.22
C ASP A 32 8.70 25.79 3.73
N ASP A 33 9.74 26.30 4.37
CA ASP A 33 9.70 26.78 5.76
C ASP A 33 8.67 27.92 5.95
N GLU A 34 8.30 28.62 4.88
CA GLU A 34 7.28 29.67 4.91
C GLU A 34 5.85 29.15 5.13
N LEU A 35 5.58 27.87 4.94
CA LEU A 35 4.25 27.31 5.14
C LEU A 35 3.87 27.21 6.61
N GLY A 36 4.82 27.44 7.52
CA GLY A 36 4.55 27.51 8.96
C GLY A 36 3.87 26.26 9.51
N ALA A 37 4.22 25.11 8.93
CA ALA A 37 3.52 23.89 9.27
C ALA A 37 3.84 23.44 10.67
N PRO A 38 2.81 22.99 11.37
CA PRO A 38 3.01 22.28 12.61
C PRO A 38 3.83 21.02 12.35
N SER A 39 4.70 20.74 13.30
CA SER A 39 5.50 19.53 13.33
C SER A 39 4.63 18.29 13.08
N TYR A 40 5.12 17.44 12.27
CA TYR A 40 4.87 16.06 11.90
C TYR A 40 3.67 15.28 12.52
N HIS A 41 3.19 15.61 13.71
CA HIS A 41 2.25 14.78 14.46
C HIS A 41 0.82 15.32 14.58
N GLY A 42 0.45 16.32 13.82
CA GLY A 42 -0.78 17.01 14.17
C GLY A 42 -1.64 17.58 13.06
N ALA A 43 -1.27 17.44 11.80
CA ALA A 43 -2.13 17.97 10.74
C ALA A 43 -3.38 17.11 10.55
N SER A 44 -4.36 17.33 11.41
CA SER A 44 -5.73 16.86 11.18
C SER A 44 -6.37 17.67 10.05
N LEU A 45 -7.42 17.15 9.41
CA LEU A 45 -8.22 17.92 8.44
C LEU A 45 -8.66 19.29 9.00
N VAL A 46 -8.83 19.41 10.31
CA VAL A 46 -9.10 20.69 10.99
C VAL A 46 -7.93 21.67 10.83
N GLU A 47 -6.71 21.21 10.77
CA GLU A 47 -5.54 22.06 10.54
C GLU A 47 -5.41 22.46 9.08
N PHE A 48 -5.88 21.66 8.13
CA PHE A 48 -6.02 22.07 6.73
C PHE A 48 -6.90 23.31 6.56
N GLN A 49 -7.90 23.48 7.40
CA GLN A 49 -8.72 24.69 7.38
C GLN A 49 -7.92 25.95 7.67
N LYS A 50 -6.81 25.84 8.38
CA LYS A 50 -5.91 26.95 8.69
C LYS A 50 -4.94 27.29 7.57
N LEU A 51 -4.71 26.38 6.62
CA LEU A 51 -3.84 26.62 5.48
C LEU A 51 -4.57 27.47 4.44
N THR A 52 -3.85 28.40 3.84
CA THR A 52 -4.41 29.22 2.77
C THR A 52 -4.48 28.43 1.46
N ARG A 53 -5.37 28.82 0.54
CA ARG A 53 -5.38 28.27 -0.82
C ARG A 53 -4.05 28.48 -1.55
N SER A 54 -3.30 29.53 -1.20
CA SER A 54 -1.96 29.77 -1.75
C SER A 54 -0.98 28.68 -1.32
N SER A 55 -1.01 28.27 -0.06
CA SER A 55 -0.18 27.18 0.46
C SER A 55 -0.49 25.85 -0.25
N TRP A 56 -1.78 25.56 -0.44
CA TRP A 56 -2.19 24.36 -1.17
C TRP A 56 -1.71 24.38 -2.63
N ARG A 57 -1.78 25.54 -3.30
CA ARG A 57 -1.28 25.68 -4.67
C ARG A 57 0.22 25.42 -4.77
N LYS A 58 1.02 25.93 -3.83
CA LYS A 58 2.45 25.62 -3.76
C LYS A 58 2.69 24.11 -3.64
N PHE A 59 1.96 23.44 -2.74
CA PHE A 59 2.06 22.01 -2.53
C PHE A 59 1.70 21.20 -3.79
N PHE A 60 0.57 21.50 -4.42
CA PHE A 60 0.16 20.80 -5.64
C PHE A 60 1.09 21.10 -6.83
N THR A 61 1.65 22.30 -6.90
CA THR A 61 2.70 22.62 -7.87
C THR A 61 3.91 21.72 -7.68
N TRP A 62 4.36 21.57 -6.43
CA TRP A 62 5.48 20.69 -6.11
C TRP A 62 5.16 19.23 -6.45
N LEU A 63 4.02 18.71 -6.05
CA LEU A 63 3.59 17.34 -6.39
C LEU A 63 3.61 17.11 -7.90
N LYS A 64 2.98 18.01 -8.66
CA LYS A 64 2.96 17.93 -10.12
C LYS A 64 4.36 17.91 -10.74
N ASN A 65 5.25 18.77 -10.25
CA ASN A 65 6.63 18.84 -10.75
C ASN A 65 7.45 17.57 -10.44
N GLN A 66 7.06 16.82 -9.42
CA GLN A 66 7.65 15.52 -9.06
C GLN A 66 6.95 14.32 -9.74
N GLY A 67 5.95 14.57 -10.58
CA GLY A 67 5.21 13.52 -11.28
C GLY A 67 4.11 12.84 -10.47
N TYR A 68 3.70 13.42 -9.34
CA TYR A 68 2.55 12.89 -8.61
C TYR A 68 1.25 13.15 -9.36
N THR A 69 0.41 12.12 -9.43
CA THR A 69 -0.93 12.17 -10.02
C THR A 69 -2.03 11.90 -9.01
N ALA A 70 -1.67 11.41 -7.82
CA ALA A 70 -2.62 11.02 -6.79
C ALA A 70 -2.24 11.54 -5.41
N ILE A 71 -3.26 11.75 -4.59
CA ILE A 71 -3.15 11.88 -3.13
C ILE A 71 -4.11 10.90 -2.48
N ARG A 72 -3.71 10.33 -1.35
CA ARG A 72 -4.59 9.57 -0.49
C ARG A 72 -4.93 10.41 0.73
N LEU A 73 -6.22 10.53 1.02
CA LEU A 73 -6.72 11.34 2.13
C LEU A 73 -7.60 10.49 3.04
N PHE A 74 -7.43 10.60 4.33
CA PHE A 74 -8.37 10.09 5.30
C PHE A 74 -8.60 11.10 6.44
N PRO A 75 -9.79 11.11 7.01
CA PRO A 75 -10.20 12.09 8.02
C PRO A 75 -9.69 11.70 9.40
N ARG A 76 -8.38 11.80 9.63
CA ARG A 76 -7.83 11.49 10.95
C ARG A 76 -8.10 12.62 11.93
N GLY A 77 -8.65 12.31 13.11
CA GLY A 77 -8.94 13.30 14.16
C GLY A 77 -10.03 14.28 13.84
N ALA A 78 -10.64 14.18 12.68
CA ALA A 78 -11.75 15.05 12.33
C ALA A 78 -12.79 14.25 11.58
N SER A 79 -13.95 14.25 12.09
CA SER A 79 -15.05 13.46 11.62
C SER A 79 -15.95 14.26 10.73
N TYR A 80 -16.09 13.88 9.49
CA TYR A 80 -17.20 14.31 8.68
C TYR A 80 -18.38 13.31 8.73
N GLY A 81 -18.45 12.49 9.75
CA GLY A 81 -19.51 11.53 9.98
C GLY A 81 -19.03 10.08 10.04
N SER A 82 -17.75 9.83 9.76
CA SER A 82 -17.17 8.50 9.61
C SER A 82 -16.41 7.99 10.83
N SER A 83 -16.11 8.86 11.77
CA SER A 83 -15.45 8.50 13.03
C SER A 83 -16.43 8.58 14.19
N TRP A 84 -15.96 8.30 15.40
CA TRP A 84 -16.79 8.40 16.59
C TRP A 84 -17.41 9.79 16.78
N GLU A 85 -16.72 10.86 16.41
CA GLU A 85 -17.30 12.20 16.40
C GLU A 85 -18.47 12.33 15.41
N GLY A 86 -18.45 11.54 14.32
CA GLY A 86 -19.60 11.40 13.43
C GLY A 86 -20.73 10.61 14.06
N LEU A 87 -20.42 9.62 14.87
CA LEU A 87 -21.42 8.87 15.62
C LEU A 87 -22.18 9.76 16.61
N ASP A 88 -21.53 10.79 17.20
CA ASP A 88 -22.20 11.78 18.04
C ASP A 88 -23.33 12.50 17.32
N ARG A 89 -23.27 12.56 16.00
CA ARG A 89 -24.32 13.12 15.14
C ARG A 89 -25.22 12.04 14.54
N GLY A 90 -25.18 10.83 15.07
CA GLY A 90 -25.97 9.71 14.54
C GLY A 90 -25.61 9.35 13.10
N GLY A 91 -24.34 9.51 12.70
CA GLY A 91 -23.84 9.25 11.35
C GLY A 91 -24.10 10.36 10.34
N SER A 92 -24.60 11.54 10.76
CA SER A 92 -24.82 12.66 9.82
C SER A 92 -23.52 13.30 9.37
N LEU A 93 -23.44 13.61 8.09
CA LEU A 93 -22.29 14.25 7.46
C LEU A 93 -21.99 15.62 8.08
N HIS A 94 -20.73 15.87 8.44
CA HIS A 94 -20.27 17.18 8.87
C HIS A 94 -19.99 18.07 7.65
N LYS A 95 -21.04 18.77 7.19
CA LYS A 95 -21.03 19.53 5.94
C LYS A 95 -19.88 20.53 5.80
N PRO A 96 -19.53 21.37 6.81
CA PRO A 96 -18.41 22.32 6.68
C PRO A 96 -17.08 21.64 6.44
N LEU A 97 -16.84 20.50 7.05
CA LEU A 97 -15.60 19.73 6.87
C LEU A 97 -15.56 19.07 5.50
N TYR A 98 -16.69 18.49 5.07
CA TYR A 98 -16.84 17.97 3.72
C TYR A 98 -16.58 19.06 2.65
N ASP A 99 -17.12 20.26 2.82
CA ASP A 99 -16.93 21.36 1.87
C ASP A 99 -15.46 21.80 1.78
N THR A 100 -14.74 21.83 2.91
CA THR A 100 -13.31 22.12 2.94
C THR A 100 -12.51 21.03 2.20
N PHE A 101 -12.88 19.79 2.44
CA PHE A 101 -12.26 18.64 1.81
C PHE A 101 -12.49 18.63 0.28
N MET A 102 -13.71 18.93 -0.16
CA MET A 102 -14.03 19.02 -1.59
C MET A 102 -13.32 20.21 -2.26
N ALA A 103 -13.17 21.33 -1.56
CA ALA A 103 -12.38 22.46 -2.06
C ALA A 103 -10.91 22.10 -2.26
N TYR A 104 -10.33 21.34 -1.33
CA TYR A 104 -8.98 20.83 -1.45
C TYR A 104 -8.85 19.84 -2.62
N THR A 105 -9.73 18.87 -2.72
CA THR A 105 -9.79 17.88 -3.80
C THR A 105 -9.98 18.52 -5.17
N SER A 106 -10.87 19.52 -5.25
CA SER A 106 -11.08 20.30 -6.48
C SER A 106 -9.83 21.07 -6.90
N LEU A 107 -9.14 21.68 -5.93
CA LEU A 107 -7.90 22.39 -6.19
C LEU A 107 -6.79 21.44 -6.64
N ALA A 108 -6.67 20.25 -6.05
CA ALA A 108 -5.74 19.22 -6.51
C ALA A 108 -6.01 18.82 -7.98
N GLY A 109 -7.29 18.71 -8.33
CA GLY A 109 -7.74 18.42 -9.69
C GLY A 109 -7.30 19.45 -10.74
N GLU A 110 -7.16 20.74 -10.38
CA GLU A 110 -6.60 21.77 -11.27
C GLU A 110 -5.15 21.45 -11.70
N TYR A 111 -4.46 20.62 -10.93
CA TYR A 111 -3.08 20.18 -11.19
C TYR A 111 -3.00 18.77 -11.81
N GLY A 112 -4.14 18.16 -12.11
CA GLY A 112 -4.22 16.79 -12.61
C GLY A 112 -4.05 15.72 -11.53
N ILE A 113 -4.14 16.11 -10.25
CA ILE A 113 -3.98 15.24 -9.09
C ILE A 113 -5.36 14.80 -8.61
N LYS A 114 -5.60 13.48 -8.55
CA LYS A 114 -6.87 12.92 -8.08
C LYS A 114 -6.73 12.31 -6.68
N THR A 115 -7.85 12.11 -6.03
CA THR A 115 -7.92 11.70 -4.63
C THR A 115 -8.42 10.27 -4.47
N GLN A 116 -7.68 9.45 -3.70
CA GLN A 116 -8.21 8.29 -3.00
C GLN A 116 -8.77 8.76 -1.67
N LEU A 117 -10.07 8.60 -1.49
CA LEU A 117 -10.75 9.06 -0.28
C LEU A 117 -11.04 7.91 0.65
N CYS A 118 -10.39 7.87 1.81
CA CYS A 118 -10.75 6.96 2.88
C CYS A 118 -11.99 7.48 3.62
N LEU A 119 -13.01 6.63 3.77
CA LEU A 119 -14.30 7.01 4.36
C LEU A 119 -14.34 6.79 5.86
N PHE A 120 -13.79 5.66 6.33
CA PHE A 120 -13.74 5.34 7.74
C PHE A 120 -12.29 5.19 8.17
N THR A 121 -12.01 5.64 9.38
CA THR A 121 -10.71 5.44 10.00
C THR A 121 -10.92 4.68 11.28
N GLU A 122 -9.83 4.13 11.79
CA GLU A 122 -9.82 3.59 13.13
C GLU A 122 -10.55 4.52 14.08
N PRO A 123 -11.29 3.95 15.05
CA PRO A 123 -11.79 4.77 16.17
C PRO A 123 -10.57 5.38 16.81
N GLU A 124 -10.37 6.63 16.44
CA GLU A 124 -9.13 7.27 16.47
C GLU A 124 -8.53 7.35 17.76
N CYS A 125 -7.39 7.39 17.64
CA CYS A 125 -6.60 7.96 18.62
C CYS A 125 -6.22 7.09 19.73
N SER A 126 -6.51 5.89 19.63
CA SER A 126 -5.79 4.91 20.36
C SER A 126 -4.28 5.03 20.15
N PHE A 127 -3.85 5.49 19.00
CA PHE A 127 -2.42 5.67 18.70
C PHE A 127 -1.73 6.84 19.41
N TYR A 128 -2.45 7.89 19.73
CA TYR A 128 -1.84 9.14 20.21
C TYR A 128 -2.42 9.65 21.52
N CYS A 129 -3.46 9.03 22.03
CA CYS A 129 -3.93 9.29 23.36
C CYS A 129 -3.24 8.28 24.28
N GLU A 130 -2.46 8.81 25.18
CA GLU A 130 -1.85 8.06 26.29
C GLU A 130 -2.74 6.97 26.86
N PRO A 131 -2.23 5.97 27.58
CA PRO A 131 -2.73 4.59 27.79
C PRO A 131 -4.15 4.42 28.27
N LEU A 132 -5.01 5.27 27.86
CA LEU A 132 -6.32 5.49 28.44
C LEU A 132 -7.38 5.58 27.37
N THR A 133 -7.37 4.68 26.40
CA THR A 133 -8.46 4.57 25.45
C THR A 133 -9.81 4.50 26.12
N ARG A 134 -9.94 3.85 27.25
CA ARG A 134 -11.15 3.93 28.09
C ARG A 134 -11.48 5.35 28.54
N THR A 135 -10.48 6.11 28.94
CA THR A 135 -10.64 7.51 29.34
C THR A 135 -10.84 8.42 28.14
N PHE A 136 -10.28 8.08 26.98
CA PHE A 136 -10.47 8.88 25.79
C PHE A 136 -11.92 8.83 25.31
N TRP A 137 -12.50 7.67 25.19
CA TRP A 137 -13.90 7.49 24.90
C TRP A 137 -14.76 8.15 25.96
N GLY A 138 -14.51 7.84 27.23
CA GLY A 138 -15.15 8.47 28.36
C GLY A 138 -14.98 9.97 28.36
N THR A 139 -13.78 10.51 28.12
CA THR A 139 -13.51 11.95 28.23
C THR A 139 -14.12 12.76 27.11
N ARG A 140 -14.19 12.26 25.88
CA ARG A 140 -14.87 12.97 24.78
C ARG A 140 -16.38 12.88 24.89
N LEU A 141 -16.91 11.75 25.27
CA LEU A 141 -18.34 11.58 25.51
C LEU A 141 -18.81 12.33 26.76
N TYR A 142 -17.98 12.43 27.81
CA TYR A 142 -18.26 13.25 28.98
C TYR A 142 -18.34 14.75 28.72
N LYS A 143 -17.84 15.23 27.60
CA LYS A 143 -18.01 16.62 27.17
C LYS A 143 -19.35 16.88 26.49
N HIS A 144 -20.15 15.86 26.26
CA HIS A 144 -21.49 16.05 25.73
C HIS A 144 -22.39 16.60 26.85
N GLU A 145 -22.94 17.79 26.63
CA GLU A 145 -23.80 18.47 27.62
C GLU A 145 -25.10 17.72 27.91
N ASN A 146 -25.50 16.81 26.99
CA ASN A 146 -26.76 16.07 27.13
C ASN A 146 -26.58 14.60 26.70
N ILE A 147 -26.16 13.75 27.65
CA ILE A 147 -25.95 12.32 27.44
C ILE A 147 -27.20 11.59 26.95
N SER A 148 -28.40 12.09 27.34
CA SER A 148 -29.64 11.47 26.94
C SER A 148 -30.00 11.61 25.45
N GLU A 149 -29.30 12.49 24.73
CA GLU A 149 -29.47 12.67 23.28
C GLU A 149 -28.55 11.78 22.46
N LEU A 150 -27.60 11.11 23.10
CA LEU A 150 -26.69 10.21 22.43
C LEU A 150 -27.38 8.90 22.03
N PRO A 151 -26.96 8.26 20.93
CA PRO A 151 -27.38 6.91 20.60
C PRO A 151 -27.21 5.92 21.76
N ASP A 152 -28.05 4.91 21.84
CA ASP A 152 -28.07 3.97 22.97
C ASP A 152 -26.72 3.28 23.21
N PHE A 153 -25.99 2.94 22.15
CA PHE A 153 -24.68 2.32 22.30
C PHE A 153 -23.66 3.29 22.95
N GLN A 154 -23.68 4.59 22.58
CA GLN A 154 -22.77 5.58 23.19
C GLN A 154 -23.15 5.84 24.65
N ARG A 155 -24.43 5.85 24.99
CA ARG A 155 -24.87 5.94 26.40
C ARG A 155 -24.38 4.76 27.20
N ARG A 156 -24.44 3.52 26.67
CA ARG A 156 -23.89 2.33 27.31
C ARG A 156 -22.41 2.49 27.62
N PHE A 157 -21.65 3.09 26.72
CA PHE A 157 -20.23 3.35 26.91
C PHE A 157 -19.94 4.36 28.03
N ILE A 158 -20.77 5.37 28.18
CA ILE A 158 -20.62 6.37 29.23
C ILE A 158 -21.06 5.82 30.60
N GLU A 159 -22.19 5.13 30.62
CA GLU A 159 -22.80 4.58 31.84
C GLU A 159 -22.01 3.39 32.38
N ASN A 160 -21.40 2.59 31.51
CA ASN A 160 -20.61 1.42 31.85
C ASN A 160 -19.27 1.42 31.12
N PRO A 161 -18.32 2.28 31.51
CA PRO A 161 -17.02 2.37 30.85
C PRO A 161 -16.16 1.10 30.94
N HIS A 162 -16.60 0.10 31.74
CA HIS A 162 -15.98 -1.22 31.82
C HIS A 162 -16.54 -2.22 30.81
N ASP A 163 -17.68 -1.91 30.20
CA ASP A 163 -18.32 -2.80 29.19
C ASP A 163 -17.86 -2.50 27.76
N ILE A 164 -17.10 -1.45 27.59
CA ILE A 164 -16.47 -1.15 26.31
C ILE A 164 -15.22 -1.95 26.22
N VAL A 165 -15.31 -3.04 25.66
CA VAL A 165 -14.17 -3.89 25.78
C VAL A 165 -13.58 -4.27 24.47
N ASP A 166 -14.33 -4.19 23.40
CA ASP A 166 -13.83 -4.73 22.16
C ASP A 166 -14.03 -3.75 20.99
N TYR A 167 -12.94 -3.51 20.27
CA TYR A 167 -12.94 -2.86 18.97
C TYR A 167 -13.92 -3.54 17.99
N ASN A 168 -14.18 -4.81 18.18
CA ASN A 168 -15.18 -5.56 17.43
C ASN A 168 -16.59 -4.99 17.56
N ASP A 169 -16.92 -4.35 18.68
CA ASP A 169 -18.25 -3.74 18.89
C ASP A 169 -18.53 -2.66 17.83
N TYR A 170 -17.48 -1.98 17.32
CA TYR A 170 -17.65 -1.04 16.21
C TYR A 170 -18.19 -1.73 14.94
N PHE A 171 -17.83 -2.96 14.71
CA PHE A 171 -18.22 -3.72 13.52
C PHE A 171 -19.47 -4.56 13.74
N SER A 172 -19.71 -5.02 14.96
CA SER A 172 -20.82 -5.91 15.31
C SER A 172 -22.10 -5.17 15.72
N ASP A 173 -21.98 -3.99 16.34
CA ASP A 173 -23.14 -3.26 16.86
C ASP A 173 -24.05 -2.76 15.72
N PRO A 174 -25.34 -3.14 15.71
CA PRO A 174 -26.26 -2.77 14.64
C PRO A 174 -26.55 -1.26 14.57
N ASP A 175 -26.50 -0.53 15.71
CA ASP A 175 -26.73 0.91 15.73
C ASP A 175 -25.53 1.65 15.12
N VAL A 176 -24.31 1.19 15.38
CA VAL A 176 -23.10 1.70 14.71
C VAL A 176 -23.17 1.48 13.21
N ARG A 177 -23.54 0.26 12.77
CA ARG A 177 -23.72 -0.05 11.34
C ARG A 177 -24.79 0.85 10.70
N LYS A 178 -25.88 1.12 11.39
CA LYS A 178 -26.92 2.04 10.92
C LYS A 178 -26.37 3.47 10.76
N CYS A 179 -25.60 3.96 11.72
CA CYS A 179 -24.94 5.26 11.62
C CYS A 179 -23.96 5.32 10.44
N ASN A 180 -23.16 4.26 10.27
CA ASN A 180 -22.21 4.16 9.16
C ASN A 180 -22.94 4.18 7.81
N LYS A 181 -24.03 3.44 7.65
CA LYS A 181 -24.85 3.47 6.42
C LYS A 181 -25.49 4.84 6.17
N LYS A 182 -26.01 5.48 7.21
CA LYS A 182 -26.53 6.86 7.08
C LYS A 182 -25.46 7.83 6.59
N PHE A 183 -24.25 7.73 7.10
CA PHE A 183 -23.12 8.52 6.60
C PHE A 183 -22.85 8.24 5.11
N LEU A 184 -22.87 6.97 4.69
CA LEU A 184 -22.70 6.60 3.29
C LEU A 184 -23.84 7.12 2.42
N ASP A 185 -25.10 7.05 2.91
CA ASP A 185 -26.27 7.60 2.20
C ASP A 185 -26.14 9.10 1.94
N GLU A 186 -25.47 9.82 2.83
CA GLU A 186 -25.28 11.27 2.69
C GLU A 186 -24.04 11.61 1.83
N ILE A 187 -22.91 10.89 1.96
CA ILE A 187 -21.68 11.25 1.28
C ILE A 187 -21.57 10.67 -0.15
N ILE A 188 -21.92 9.40 -0.36
CA ILE A 188 -21.70 8.73 -1.64
C ILE A 188 -22.40 9.40 -2.82
N PRO A 189 -23.68 9.84 -2.69
CA PRO A 189 -24.35 10.60 -3.75
C PRO A 189 -23.63 11.90 -4.13
N LEU A 190 -22.94 12.54 -3.17
CA LEU A 190 -22.17 13.77 -3.41
C LEU A 190 -20.84 13.51 -4.14
N LEU A 191 -20.32 12.29 -4.07
CA LEU A 191 -19.09 11.89 -4.75
C LEU A 191 -19.33 11.44 -6.19
N ARG A 192 -20.58 11.11 -6.55
CA ARG A 192 -20.90 10.64 -7.90
C ARG A 192 -20.56 11.68 -8.96
N GLY A 193 -19.89 11.23 -10.01
CA GLY A 193 -19.47 12.10 -11.12
C GLY A 193 -18.34 13.06 -10.78
N ASN A 194 -17.79 13.03 -9.58
CA ASN A 194 -16.61 13.82 -9.23
C ASN A 194 -15.35 13.19 -9.81
N GLU A 195 -14.86 13.74 -10.92
CA GLU A 195 -13.68 13.23 -11.63
C GLU A 195 -12.36 13.41 -10.86
N ASN A 196 -12.36 14.23 -9.80
CA ASN A 196 -11.20 14.44 -8.94
C ASN A 196 -11.03 13.33 -7.88
N ILE A 197 -12.01 12.43 -7.76
CA ILE A 197 -11.92 11.25 -6.88
C ILE A 197 -11.81 10.01 -7.76
N PHE A 198 -10.70 9.28 -7.64
CA PHE A 198 -10.51 8.07 -8.45
C PHE A 198 -10.99 6.80 -7.74
N THR A 199 -11.02 6.79 -6.41
CA THR A 199 -11.50 5.67 -5.61
C THR A 199 -11.92 6.11 -4.22
N VAL A 200 -12.78 5.32 -3.58
CA VAL A 200 -13.05 5.40 -2.15
C VAL A 200 -12.48 4.17 -1.46
N GLU A 201 -11.88 4.38 -0.31
CA GLU A 201 -11.40 3.34 0.59
C GLU A 201 -12.36 3.25 1.78
N ILE A 202 -12.86 2.04 2.06
CA ILE A 202 -13.88 1.94 3.10
C ILE A 202 -13.32 2.18 4.49
N PHE A 203 -12.08 1.75 4.77
CA PHE A 203 -11.48 1.87 6.09
C PHE A 203 -9.95 1.88 6.00
N ASN A 204 -9.30 2.78 6.77
CA ASN A 204 -7.84 2.79 6.87
C ASN A 204 -7.36 1.66 7.77
N GLU A 205 -6.47 0.81 7.25
CA GLU A 205 -5.76 -0.22 8.01
C GLU A 205 -6.67 -1.06 8.92
N MET A 206 -7.74 -1.56 8.34
CA MET A 206 -8.68 -2.39 9.06
C MET A 206 -7.98 -3.56 9.73
N GLY A 207 -8.28 -3.79 11.01
CA GLY A 207 -7.63 -4.83 11.80
C GLY A 207 -6.39 -4.35 12.56
N TRP A 208 -6.01 -3.09 12.43
CA TRP A 208 -5.04 -2.47 13.30
C TRP A 208 -5.73 -2.03 14.60
N ALA A 209 -6.05 -2.97 15.47
CA ALA A 209 -6.53 -2.63 16.78
C ALA A 209 -5.36 -2.12 17.62
N SER A 210 -5.55 -1.01 18.31
CA SER A 210 -4.51 -0.48 19.15
C SER A 210 -4.21 -1.40 20.34
N PRO A 211 -2.95 -1.71 20.61
CA PRO A 211 -2.56 -2.43 21.82
C PRO A 211 -2.92 -1.69 23.11
N HIS A 212 -3.22 -0.41 23.02
CA HIS A 212 -3.59 0.42 24.15
C HIS A 212 -5.09 0.35 24.49
N ALA A 213 -5.89 -0.31 23.67
CA ALA A 213 -7.32 -0.46 23.90
C ALA A 213 -7.67 -1.50 24.96
N ASP A 214 -6.79 -2.45 25.21
CA ASP A 214 -7.01 -3.50 26.18
C ASP A 214 -6.03 -3.42 27.36
N PRO A 215 -6.48 -3.07 28.58
CA PRO A 215 -5.63 -3.08 29.76
C PRO A 215 -5.20 -4.47 30.21
N LEU A 216 -5.77 -5.52 29.62
CA LEU A 216 -5.41 -6.91 29.89
C LEU A 216 -4.43 -7.47 28.85
N ASN A 217 -3.96 -6.66 27.88
CA ASN A 217 -3.12 -7.09 26.76
C ASN A 217 -3.73 -8.25 25.92
N THR A 218 -5.03 -8.45 25.97
CA THR A 218 -5.71 -9.48 25.19
C THR A 218 -6.02 -8.96 23.78
N PHE A 219 -4.97 -8.74 23.02
CA PHE A 219 -5.08 -8.31 21.64
C PHE A 219 -5.65 -9.44 20.79
N ARG A 220 -6.89 -9.30 20.39
CA ARG A 220 -7.51 -10.25 19.46
C ARG A 220 -7.31 -9.77 18.04
N TRP A 221 -6.25 -10.24 17.39
CA TRP A 221 -6.09 -10.18 15.95
C TRP A 221 -6.99 -11.17 15.22
N GLU A 222 -7.99 -11.65 15.88
CA GLU A 222 -8.97 -12.51 15.24
C GLU A 222 -9.68 -11.65 14.19
N ILE A 223 -9.56 -12.05 12.93
CA ILE A 223 -10.54 -11.65 11.94
C ILE A 223 -11.85 -12.23 12.44
N THR A 224 -12.63 -11.43 13.09
CA THR A 224 -13.96 -11.84 13.46
C THR A 224 -14.83 -11.83 12.22
N ASP A 225 -15.80 -12.72 12.17
CA ASP A 225 -16.80 -12.70 11.11
C ASP A 225 -17.48 -11.31 11.01
N ASP A 226 -17.60 -10.61 12.13
CA ASP A 226 -18.16 -9.26 12.21
C ASP A 226 -17.39 -8.23 11.37
N TYR A 227 -16.10 -8.32 11.35
CA TYR A 227 -15.22 -7.51 10.50
C TYR A 227 -15.49 -7.69 9.02
N LEU A 228 -15.49 -8.95 8.60
CA LEU A 228 -15.71 -9.31 7.22
C LEU A 228 -17.15 -8.98 6.80
N ASP A 229 -18.12 -9.21 7.69
CA ASP A 229 -19.52 -8.90 7.46
C ASP A 229 -19.78 -7.41 7.36
N TRP A 230 -19.20 -6.62 8.26
CA TRP A 230 -19.28 -5.15 8.19
C TRP A 230 -18.68 -4.63 6.88
N SER A 231 -17.49 -5.08 6.53
CA SER A 231 -16.78 -4.63 5.34
C SER A 231 -17.54 -4.98 4.06
N ARG A 232 -18.06 -6.19 3.98
CA ARG A 232 -18.89 -6.67 2.88
C ARG A 232 -20.19 -5.85 2.76
N ASP A 233 -20.80 -5.55 3.90
CA ASP A 233 -22.02 -4.75 3.97
C ASP A 233 -21.76 -3.30 3.52
N MET A 234 -20.67 -2.68 3.95
CA MET A 234 -20.30 -1.31 3.54
C MET A 234 -19.95 -1.24 2.05
N VAL A 235 -19.15 -2.18 1.53
CA VAL A 235 -18.85 -2.25 0.09
C VAL A 235 -20.13 -2.41 -0.73
N SER A 236 -20.99 -3.36 -0.34
CA SER A 236 -22.25 -3.59 -1.03
C SER A 236 -23.18 -2.38 -0.99
N HIS A 237 -23.21 -1.66 0.14
CA HIS A 237 -24.01 -0.46 0.31
C HIS A 237 -23.51 0.67 -0.60
N ILE A 238 -22.19 0.93 -0.64
CA ILE A 238 -21.58 1.91 -1.56
C ILE A 238 -21.92 1.58 -3.00
N LYS A 239 -21.75 0.30 -3.40
CA LYS A 239 -22.03 -0.15 -4.76
C LYS A 239 -23.50 -0.05 -5.13
N SER A 240 -24.42 -0.17 -4.17
CA SER A 240 -25.85 0.07 -4.39
C SER A 240 -26.19 1.53 -4.67
N LEU A 241 -25.44 2.45 -4.06
CA LEU A 241 -25.62 3.89 -4.22
C LEU A 241 -24.92 4.44 -5.46
N ALA A 242 -23.74 3.93 -5.77
CA ALA A 242 -22.88 4.39 -6.86
C ALA A 242 -21.99 3.24 -7.41
N PRO A 243 -22.54 2.36 -8.27
CA PRO A 243 -21.81 1.19 -8.77
C PRO A 243 -20.57 1.55 -9.59
N GLU A 244 -20.51 2.76 -10.12
CA GLU A 244 -19.39 3.27 -10.92
C GLU A 244 -18.18 3.72 -10.10
N ILE A 245 -18.33 4.00 -8.80
CA ILE A 245 -17.22 4.43 -7.95
C ILE A 245 -16.36 3.20 -7.60
N PRO A 246 -15.06 3.19 -7.94
CA PRO A 246 -14.17 2.14 -7.48
C PRO A 246 -14.03 2.16 -5.95
N VAL A 247 -14.06 0.97 -5.34
CA VAL A 247 -13.98 0.80 -3.88
C VAL A 247 -12.81 -0.10 -3.52
N CYS A 248 -11.99 0.33 -2.59
CA CYS A 248 -10.91 -0.49 -2.05
C CYS A 248 -10.99 -0.64 -0.52
N ILE A 249 -10.21 -1.60 -0.03
CA ILE A 249 -9.93 -1.83 1.39
C ILE A 249 -8.43 -1.82 1.58
N SER A 250 -7.96 -1.61 2.81
CA SER A 250 -6.54 -1.73 3.14
C SER A 250 -6.28 -2.66 4.33
N ASN A 251 -5.07 -3.21 4.36
CA ASN A 251 -4.56 -4.00 5.47
C ASN A 251 -3.70 -3.12 6.40
N PRO A 252 -3.45 -3.56 7.65
CA PRO A 252 -2.41 -2.96 8.48
C PRO A 252 -1.04 -2.97 7.81
N GLY A 253 -0.20 -1.99 8.13
CA GLY A 253 1.10 -1.73 7.50
C GLY A 253 2.18 -2.82 7.60
N VAL A 254 1.83 -4.01 8.05
CA VAL A 254 2.72 -5.17 8.22
C VAL A 254 2.67 -6.17 7.04
N GLY A 255 2.02 -5.80 5.96
CA GLY A 255 1.93 -6.63 4.76
C GLY A 255 1.32 -8.01 5.04
N LEU A 256 1.98 -9.06 4.57
CA LEU A 256 1.52 -10.46 4.75
C LEU A 256 1.68 -10.99 6.17
N LEU A 257 2.42 -10.32 7.02
CA LEU A 257 2.65 -10.76 8.40
C LEU A 257 1.44 -10.46 9.29
N GLY A 258 0.58 -9.53 8.87
CA GLY A 258 -0.70 -9.25 9.51
C GLY A 258 -1.77 -10.28 9.15
N HIS A 259 -2.98 -9.78 8.90
CA HIS A 259 -4.11 -10.61 8.47
C HIS A 259 -3.89 -11.20 7.08
N ASP A 260 -4.60 -12.30 6.80
CA ASP A 260 -4.52 -12.92 5.47
C ASP A 260 -5.28 -12.09 4.42
N THR A 261 -4.52 -11.48 3.51
CA THR A 261 -5.05 -10.58 2.48
C THR A 261 -5.85 -11.31 1.39
N ILE A 262 -5.56 -12.60 1.16
CA ILE A 262 -6.35 -13.43 0.24
C ILE A 262 -7.76 -13.63 0.78
N LEU A 263 -7.88 -14.00 2.05
CA LEU A 263 -9.19 -14.18 2.71
C LEU A 263 -10.01 -12.88 2.63
N TRP A 264 -9.38 -11.75 2.90
CA TRP A 264 -10.05 -10.46 2.89
C TRP A 264 -10.54 -10.08 1.49
N GLY A 265 -9.67 -10.19 0.49
CA GLY A 265 -10.03 -9.92 -0.90
C GLY A 265 -11.19 -10.78 -1.38
N GLN A 266 -11.14 -12.09 -1.12
CA GLN A 266 -12.18 -13.04 -1.52
C GLN A 266 -13.49 -12.87 -0.76
N SER A 267 -13.44 -12.50 0.53
CA SER A 267 -14.62 -12.37 1.38
C SER A 267 -15.34 -11.04 1.18
N ILE A 268 -14.61 -9.94 1.08
CA ILE A 268 -15.17 -8.59 1.01
C ILE A 268 -15.51 -8.20 -0.43
N LYS A 269 -14.70 -8.65 -1.39
CA LYS A 269 -14.85 -8.40 -2.84
C LYS A 269 -14.88 -6.90 -3.19
N PRO A 270 -13.88 -6.13 -2.76
CA PRO A 270 -13.69 -4.78 -3.26
C PRO A 270 -13.30 -4.80 -4.74
N ASP A 271 -13.25 -3.65 -5.42
CA ASP A 271 -12.73 -3.61 -6.79
C ASP A 271 -11.22 -3.87 -6.81
N PHE A 272 -10.49 -3.42 -5.80
CA PHE A 272 -9.07 -3.73 -5.60
C PHE A 272 -8.66 -3.61 -4.13
N PHE A 273 -7.48 -4.13 -3.81
CA PHE A 273 -6.89 -4.09 -2.48
C PHE A 273 -5.81 -2.99 -2.41
N SER A 274 -5.91 -2.10 -1.43
CA SER A 274 -4.91 -1.08 -1.11
C SER A 274 -3.91 -1.66 -0.11
N VAL A 275 -2.77 -2.14 -0.60
CA VAL A 275 -1.76 -2.80 0.24
C VAL A 275 -0.98 -1.77 1.03
N HIS A 276 -0.89 -1.97 2.34
CA HIS A 276 0.01 -1.24 3.21
C HIS A 276 1.15 -2.17 3.61
N ASN A 277 2.38 -1.75 3.41
CA ASN A 277 3.54 -2.55 3.73
C ASN A 277 4.73 -1.69 4.16
N TYR A 278 5.13 -1.88 5.40
CA TYR A 278 6.31 -1.28 6.02
C TYR A 278 7.24 -2.41 6.46
N PRO A 279 8.02 -3.01 5.56
CA PRO A 279 8.81 -4.21 5.86
C PRO A 279 9.77 -4.08 7.02
N ASP A 280 10.18 -2.86 7.38
CA ASP A 280 11.05 -2.57 8.51
C ASP A 280 10.33 -2.53 9.87
N ILE A 281 9.00 -2.50 9.91
CA ILE A 281 8.25 -2.64 11.15
C ILE A 281 8.45 -4.03 11.75
N CYS A 282 8.56 -5.03 10.90
CA CYS A 282 8.64 -6.43 11.30
C CYS A 282 10.06 -6.98 11.38
N GLY A 283 11.07 -6.18 11.13
CA GLY A 283 12.50 -6.30 11.45
C GLY A 283 13.27 -7.62 11.31
N HIS A 284 12.70 -8.68 10.70
CA HIS A 284 13.21 -10.03 10.91
C HIS A 284 13.74 -10.74 9.67
N ILE A 285 13.89 -10.03 8.57
CA ILE A 285 14.24 -10.69 7.32
C ILE A 285 15.70 -10.43 7.02
N LYS A 286 16.58 -11.13 7.77
CA LYS A 286 18.02 -11.02 7.59
C LYS A 286 18.41 -11.20 6.13
N GLY A 287 19.09 -10.20 5.58
CA GLY A 287 19.71 -10.28 4.26
C GLY A 287 18.75 -10.30 3.08
N LEU A 288 17.47 -10.07 3.26
CA LEU A 288 16.52 -10.05 2.17
C LEU A 288 16.27 -8.64 1.67
N ASP A 289 16.24 -8.54 0.36
CA ASP A 289 16.00 -7.28 -0.33
C ASP A 289 14.60 -6.74 -0.05
N TYR A 290 14.56 -5.52 0.48
CA TYR A 290 13.35 -4.82 0.86
C TYR A 290 12.32 -4.72 -0.28
N ALA A 291 12.77 -4.45 -1.49
CA ALA A 291 11.91 -4.34 -2.64
C ALA A 291 11.34 -5.70 -3.10
N THR A 292 12.11 -6.78 -2.95
CA THR A 292 11.66 -8.15 -3.21
C THR A 292 10.48 -8.53 -2.30
N ILE A 293 10.56 -8.17 -1.01
CA ILE A 293 9.47 -8.39 -0.06
C ILE A 293 8.19 -7.68 -0.53
N SER A 294 8.34 -6.45 -0.99
CA SER A 294 7.20 -5.65 -1.43
C SER A 294 6.56 -6.22 -2.69
N SER A 295 7.36 -6.59 -3.69
CA SER A 295 6.85 -7.25 -4.90
C SER A 295 6.11 -8.55 -4.58
N MET A 296 6.67 -9.38 -3.70
CA MET A 296 6.06 -10.61 -3.22
C MET A 296 4.71 -10.35 -2.53
N THR A 297 4.66 -9.36 -1.63
CA THR A 297 3.44 -9.00 -0.89
C THR A 297 2.31 -8.62 -1.84
N LEU A 298 2.61 -7.80 -2.85
CA LEU A 298 1.64 -7.39 -3.84
C LEU A 298 1.10 -8.59 -4.64
N LYS A 299 1.98 -9.45 -5.13
CA LYS A 299 1.60 -10.66 -5.88
C LYS A 299 0.76 -11.63 -5.04
N TYR A 300 1.13 -11.83 -3.77
CA TYR A 300 0.36 -12.70 -2.88
C TYR A 300 -1.06 -12.15 -2.64
N THR A 301 -1.16 -10.85 -2.35
CA THR A 301 -2.46 -10.20 -2.14
C THR A 301 -3.34 -10.29 -3.38
N SER A 302 -2.72 -10.20 -4.57
CA SER A 302 -3.44 -10.29 -5.84
C SER A 302 -4.07 -11.65 -6.14
N VAL A 303 -3.73 -12.70 -5.39
CA VAL A 303 -4.44 -13.99 -5.44
C VAL A 303 -5.89 -13.85 -4.95
N GLY A 304 -6.13 -12.97 -3.98
CA GLY A 304 -7.47 -12.72 -3.44
C GLY A 304 -8.25 -11.66 -4.18
N CYS A 305 -7.57 -10.61 -4.60
CA CYS A 305 -8.14 -9.45 -5.28
C CYS A 305 -7.02 -8.65 -5.94
N GLU A 306 -7.28 -8.05 -7.11
CA GLU A 306 -6.34 -7.11 -7.72
C GLU A 306 -5.84 -6.10 -6.69
N SER A 307 -4.57 -5.68 -6.76
CA SER A 307 -3.98 -4.90 -5.68
C SER A 307 -3.01 -3.83 -6.17
N MET A 308 -2.91 -2.75 -5.40
CA MET A 308 -1.90 -1.70 -5.53
C MET A 308 -1.41 -1.28 -4.14
N TYR A 309 -0.26 -0.63 -4.09
CA TYR A 309 0.15 -0.01 -2.84
C TYR A 309 -0.67 1.24 -2.54
N GLY A 310 -1.29 1.27 -1.34
CA GLY A 310 -1.92 2.44 -0.74
C GLY A 310 -1.02 3.14 0.25
N GLU A 311 -0.09 2.40 0.84
CA GLU A 311 0.99 2.93 1.68
C GLU A 311 2.23 2.05 1.58
N TRP A 312 3.38 2.68 1.39
CA TRP A 312 4.68 2.03 1.50
C TRP A 312 5.72 3.02 2.00
N GLN A 313 6.59 2.57 2.87
CA GLN A 313 7.77 3.31 3.33
C GLN A 313 8.64 2.45 4.25
N CYS A 314 9.86 2.91 4.53
CA CYS A 314 10.63 2.51 5.72
C CYS A 314 10.35 3.49 6.86
N LEU A 315 9.68 3.06 7.90
CA LEU A 315 9.34 3.92 9.04
C LEU A 315 10.44 3.98 10.10
N TRP A 316 10.97 2.83 10.48
CA TRP A 316 11.88 2.68 11.61
C TRP A 316 13.34 2.84 11.25
N SER A 317 13.70 2.53 10.01
CA SER A 317 15.08 2.55 9.52
C SER A 317 15.44 3.79 8.72
N ARG A 318 14.52 4.72 8.56
CA ARG A 318 14.68 5.90 7.70
C ARG A 318 15.92 6.74 8.05
N ASN A 319 16.27 6.85 9.33
CA ASN A 319 17.47 7.55 9.77
C ASN A 319 18.80 6.85 9.41
N LYS A 320 18.74 5.65 8.86
CA LYS A 320 19.88 4.88 8.37
C LYS A 320 20.10 5.01 6.87
N PHE A 321 19.19 5.68 6.16
CA PHE A 321 19.21 5.83 4.71
C PHE A 321 19.82 7.16 4.32
N ASP A 322 20.64 7.15 3.27
CA ASP A 322 20.99 8.35 2.55
C ASP A 322 19.96 8.64 1.43
N GLN A 323 20.07 9.79 0.80
CA GLN A 323 19.16 10.20 -0.28
C GLN A 323 19.19 9.22 -1.47
N ARG A 324 20.33 8.57 -1.74
CA ARG A 324 20.45 7.58 -2.81
C ARG A 324 19.70 6.31 -2.48
N ASP A 325 19.79 5.86 -1.25
CA ASP A 325 19.05 4.70 -0.76
C ASP A 325 17.53 4.91 -0.91
N GLU A 326 17.05 6.07 -0.48
CA GLU A 326 15.62 6.42 -0.60
C GLU A 326 15.16 6.51 -2.06
N LEU A 327 15.97 7.07 -2.95
CA LEU A 327 15.68 7.13 -4.38
C LEU A 327 15.59 5.72 -4.99
N LEU A 328 16.56 4.86 -4.71
CA LEU A 328 16.59 3.51 -5.24
C LEU A 328 15.43 2.67 -4.70
N LEU A 329 15.07 2.88 -3.45
CA LEU A 329 13.91 2.25 -2.83
C LEU A 329 12.61 2.68 -3.53
N ALA A 330 12.40 3.99 -3.71
CA ALA A 330 11.23 4.53 -4.41
C ALA A 330 11.15 3.97 -5.85
N ARG A 331 12.27 3.96 -6.59
CA ARG A 331 12.38 3.41 -7.93
C ARG A 331 11.93 1.94 -7.97
N ASP A 332 12.46 1.13 -7.07
CA ASP A 332 12.13 -0.28 -7.01
C ASP A 332 10.65 -0.52 -6.67
N PHE A 333 10.10 0.18 -5.69
CA PHE A 333 8.68 0.07 -5.36
C PHE A 333 7.78 0.39 -6.56
N ILE A 334 8.11 1.44 -7.29
CA ILE A 334 7.33 1.85 -8.46
C ILE A 334 7.41 0.78 -9.55
N TRP A 335 8.62 0.44 -9.99
CA TRP A 335 8.79 -0.43 -11.14
C TRP A 335 8.42 -1.89 -10.87
N LEU A 336 8.76 -2.43 -9.70
CA LEU A 336 8.37 -3.79 -9.33
C LEU A 336 6.85 -3.91 -9.17
N SER A 337 6.18 -2.89 -8.63
CA SER A 337 4.73 -2.88 -8.50
C SER A 337 4.03 -2.79 -9.86
N MET A 338 4.41 -1.80 -10.67
CA MET A 338 3.79 -1.59 -12.00
C MET A 338 3.99 -2.81 -12.91
N LEU A 339 5.17 -3.41 -12.91
CA LEU A 339 5.47 -4.59 -13.72
C LEU A 339 4.93 -5.90 -13.11
N SER A 340 4.43 -5.86 -11.88
CA SER A 340 3.63 -6.95 -11.30
C SER A 340 2.13 -6.83 -11.60
N GLY A 341 1.73 -5.78 -12.34
CA GLY A 341 0.34 -5.56 -12.75
C GLY A 341 -0.45 -4.61 -11.85
N ALA A 342 0.21 -3.91 -10.90
CA ALA A 342 -0.49 -2.91 -10.10
C ALA A 342 -0.95 -1.72 -10.96
N PRO A 343 -2.16 -1.16 -10.74
CA PRO A 343 -2.63 0.02 -11.46
C PRO A 343 -1.91 1.31 -11.06
N GLY A 344 -1.20 1.30 -9.94
CA GLY A 344 -0.52 2.46 -9.40
C GLY A 344 0.17 2.18 -8.06
N VAL A 345 0.74 3.21 -7.47
CA VAL A 345 1.50 3.15 -6.21
C VAL A 345 1.29 4.43 -5.42
N VAL A 346 0.95 4.33 -4.13
CA VAL A 346 0.87 5.45 -3.20
C VAL A 346 1.85 5.26 -2.06
N SER A 347 2.67 6.27 -1.78
CA SER A 347 3.60 6.27 -0.65
C SER A 347 2.97 6.93 0.58
N TRP A 348 3.41 6.53 1.79
CA TRP A 348 2.99 7.20 3.02
C TRP A 348 3.65 8.59 3.14
N LEU A 349 4.96 8.64 3.32
CA LEU A 349 5.72 9.88 3.48
C LEU A 349 6.96 9.93 2.57
N GLY A 350 7.17 8.88 1.77
CA GLY A 350 8.34 8.74 0.92
C GLY A 350 8.30 9.72 -0.25
N GLN A 351 9.40 10.42 -0.47
CA GLN A 351 9.56 11.20 -1.70
C GLN A 351 9.78 10.26 -2.87
N SER A 352 9.21 10.61 -4.02
CA SER A 352 9.46 9.86 -5.26
C SER A 352 10.80 10.20 -5.91
N TYR A 353 11.45 11.27 -5.47
CA TYR A 353 12.69 11.79 -6.07
C TYR A 353 12.61 11.96 -7.60
N GLY A 354 11.44 12.28 -8.13
CA GLY A 354 11.17 12.38 -9.56
C GLY A 354 10.93 11.03 -10.28
N GLU A 355 11.02 9.90 -9.58
CA GLU A 355 10.81 8.57 -10.20
C GLU A 355 9.38 8.40 -10.71
N TYR A 356 8.37 9.05 -10.11
CA TYR A 356 7.01 9.06 -10.65
C TYR A 356 6.94 9.72 -12.03
N GLY A 357 7.65 10.85 -12.23
CA GLY A 357 7.74 11.48 -13.54
C GLY A 357 8.38 10.58 -14.58
N LYS A 358 9.42 9.82 -14.20
CA LYS A 358 10.06 8.84 -15.10
C LYS A 358 9.12 7.69 -15.44
N CYS A 359 8.35 7.21 -14.46
CA CYS A 359 7.33 6.20 -14.70
C CYS A 359 6.27 6.70 -15.71
N LEU A 360 5.75 7.91 -15.52
CA LEU A 360 4.80 8.51 -16.46
C LEU A 360 5.39 8.62 -17.87
N ASN A 361 6.63 9.08 -18.02
CA ASN A 361 7.30 9.19 -19.33
C ASN A 361 7.31 7.87 -20.12
N VAL A 362 7.38 6.74 -19.44
CA VAL A 362 7.30 5.42 -20.07
C VAL A 362 5.85 5.07 -20.41
N PHE A 363 4.94 5.22 -19.47
CA PHE A 363 3.54 4.82 -19.64
C PHE A 363 2.77 5.75 -20.60
N ASP A 364 3.15 7.02 -20.72
CA ASP A 364 2.57 7.96 -21.69
C ASP A 364 2.86 7.52 -23.13
N LYS A 365 4.03 6.93 -23.40
CA LYS A 365 4.33 6.30 -24.70
C LYS A 365 3.41 5.11 -25.02
N LEU A 366 2.75 4.59 -24.00
CA LEU A 366 1.89 3.41 -24.07
C LEU A 366 0.41 3.74 -23.82
N ALA A 367 0.04 5.03 -23.86
CA ALA A 367 -1.31 5.49 -23.54
C ALA A 367 -2.39 4.80 -24.37
N ASP A 368 -2.12 4.57 -25.65
CA ASP A 368 -3.05 3.95 -26.62
C ASP A 368 -2.98 2.42 -26.64
N ARG A 369 -2.17 1.80 -25.77
CA ARG A 369 -1.95 0.35 -25.77
C ARG A 369 -2.72 -0.34 -24.66
N ASP A 370 -3.23 -1.53 -24.96
CA ASP A 370 -3.71 -2.44 -23.93
C ASP A 370 -2.50 -3.00 -23.16
N LEU A 371 -2.43 -2.70 -21.88
CA LEU A 371 -1.38 -3.17 -20.96
C LEU A 371 -1.85 -4.33 -20.07
N THR A 372 -3.00 -4.93 -20.35
CA THR A 372 -3.43 -6.13 -19.64
C THR A 372 -2.29 -7.15 -19.62
N ARG A 373 -1.82 -7.51 -18.41
CA ARG A 373 -0.69 -8.41 -18.25
C ARG A 373 -1.02 -9.80 -18.77
N LYS A 374 -0.10 -10.38 -19.54
CA LYS A 374 -0.20 -11.79 -19.93
C LYS A 374 -0.11 -12.67 -18.69
N LYS A 375 -1.07 -13.60 -18.53
CA LYS A 375 -0.98 -14.62 -17.48
C LYS A 375 0.31 -15.44 -17.68
N PRO A 376 1.19 -15.54 -16.70
CA PRO A 376 2.43 -16.31 -16.83
C PRO A 376 2.15 -17.81 -16.92
N ASP A 377 3.10 -18.56 -17.43
CA ASP A 377 3.01 -20.02 -17.52
C ASP A 377 3.22 -20.71 -16.16
N ILE A 378 3.76 -20.00 -15.18
CA ILE A 378 4.14 -20.51 -13.87
C ILE A 378 3.19 -20.00 -12.78
N GLY A 379 2.64 -20.92 -12.00
CA GLY A 379 1.88 -20.62 -10.80
C GLY A 379 2.50 -21.29 -9.58
N ILE A 380 3.00 -20.49 -8.64
CA ILE A 380 3.56 -20.99 -7.38
C ILE A 380 2.44 -21.17 -6.36
N ASP A 381 2.29 -22.40 -5.87
CA ASP A 381 1.27 -22.76 -4.89
C ASP A 381 1.54 -22.08 -3.53
N VAL A 382 0.56 -21.34 -3.03
CA VAL A 382 0.63 -20.68 -1.73
C VAL A 382 -0.33 -21.25 -0.70
N THR A 383 -0.97 -22.38 -1.02
CA THR A 383 -2.02 -22.98 -0.18
C THR A 383 -1.54 -23.26 1.24
N ASP A 384 -0.31 -23.73 1.40
CA ASP A 384 0.22 -24.09 2.73
C ASP A 384 0.51 -22.83 3.58
N PHE A 385 1.01 -21.75 2.97
CA PHE A 385 1.20 -20.50 3.68
C PHE A 385 -0.14 -19.83 4.01
N HIS A 386 -1.08 -19.85 3.07
CA HIS A 386 -2.44 -19.35 3.30
C HIS A 386 -3.12 -20.06 4.47
N LYS A 387 -3.12 -21.39 4.50
CA LYS A 387 -3.67 -22.19 5.62
C LYS A 387 -2.98 -21.84 6.95
N PHE A 388 -1.67 -21.75 6.95
CA PHE A 388 -0.90 -21.39 8.12
C PHE A 388 -1.24 -19.97 8.62
N SER A 389 -1.37 -19.02 7.70
CA SER A 389 -1.79 -17.65 8.02
C SER A 389 -3.18 -17.63 8.69
N LEU A 390 -4.13 -18.37 8.15
CA LEU A 390 -5.46 -18.51 8.74
C LEU A 390 -5.44 -19.17 10.12
N GLU A 391 -4.65 -20.23 10.29
CA GLU A 391 -4.53 -20.92 11.58
C GLU A 391 -3.94 -20.03 12.68
N LEU A 392 -2.96 -19.21 12.35
CA LEU A 392 -2.39 -18.25 13.30
C LEU A 392 -3.40 -17.17 13.69
N ASN A 393 -4.24 -16.76 12.76
CA ASN A 393 -5.28 -15.77 13.04
C ASN A 393 -6.36 -16.31 14.00
N VAL A 394 -6.66 -17.60 13.96
CA VAL A 394 -7.71 -18.24 14.78
C VAL A 394 -7.19 -18.74 16.14
N LYS A 395 -5.99 -19.31 16.17
CA LYS A 395 -5.47 -20.03 17.36
C LYS A 395 -4.73 -19.15 18.37
N GLY A 396 -4.48 -17.88 18.05
CA GLY A 396 -3.68 -17.00 18.89
C GLY A 396 -2.18 -17.34 18.90
N ALA A 397 -1.40 -16.40 19.40
CA ALA A 397 0.05 -16.53 19.51
C ALA A 397 0.51 -17.32 20.74
N ASP A 398 -0.39 -17.75 21.61
CA ASP A 398 -0.10 -18.37 22.92
C ASP A 398 0.77 -19.63 22.86
N LYS A 399 1.00 -20.18 21.67
CA LYS A 399 1.79 -21.39 21.48
C LYS A 399 3.12 -21.17 20.76
N CYS A 400 3.47 -19.93 20.44
CA CYS A 400 4.72 -19.65 19.77
C CYS A 400 5.81 -19.46 20.80
N GLN A 401 6.72 -20.42 20.92
CA GLN A 401 7.92 -20.26 21.73
C GLN A 401 8.83 -19.21 21.05
N TYR A 402 9.04 -18.12 21.77
CA TYR A 402 10.04 -17.12 21.44
C TYR A 402 11.42 -17.67 21.82
N ASP A 403 12.32 -17.80 20.88
CA ASP A 403 13.73 -17.93 21.20
C ASP A 403 14.35 -16.52 21.24
N GLY A 404 15.00 -16.17 22.33
CA GLY A 404 15.43 -14.82 22.68
C GLY A 404 16.42 -14.14 21.72
N ASP A 405 16.71 -14.73 20.55
CA ASP A 405 17.62 -14.19 19.54
C ASP A 405 16.93 -13.35 18.46
N HIS A 406 15.60 -13.25 18.50
CA HIS A 406 14.83 -12.49 17.51
C HIS A 406 14.51 -11.09 18.03
N TRP A 407 14.85 -10.11 17.21
CA TRP A 407 14.65 -8.73 17.52
C TRP A 407 13.16 -8.34 17.47
N CYS A 408 12.68 -7.77 18.55
CA CYS A 408 11.47 -6.99 18.58
C CYS A 408 11.86 -5.55 18.96
N PRO A 409 11.48 -4.52 18.18
CA PRO A 409 11.93 -3.15 18.41
C PRO A 409 11.53 -2.60 19.76
N ASP A 410 10.55 -3.18 20.37
CA ASP A 410 10.08 -2.78 21.69
C ASP A 410 9.89 -4.00 22.60
N ASN A 411 10.58 -4.01 23.75
CA ASN A 411 10.38 -5.04 24.78
C ASN A 411 8.99 -4.99 25.46
N SER A 412 8.16 -4.03 25.09
CA SER A 412 6.74 -4.09 25.32
C SER A 412 6.05 -5.06 24.36
N ALA A 413 6.80 -6.03 23.82
CA ALA A 413 6.33 -7.01 22.88
C ALA A 413 4.99 -7.59 23.32
N THR A 414 3.99 -6.97 22.79
CA THR A 414 2.63 -7.44 22.88
C THR A 414 2.53 -8.67 21.98
N ASP A 415 1.66 -9.61 22.27
CA ASP A 415 1.48 -10.89 21.56
C ASP A 415 1.41 -10.76 20.02
N HIS A 416 1.00 -9.59 19.50
CA HIS A 416 0.91 -9.35 18.05
C HIS A 416 2.27 -9.30 17.34
N MET A 417 3.30 -8.74 17.99
CA MET A 417 4.64 -8.71 17.39
C MET A 417 5.23 -10.13 17.31
N HIS A 418 4.89 -11.00 18.26
CA HIS A 418 5.25 -12.40 18.20
C HIS A 418 4.67 -13.10 16.96
N ARG A 419 3.42 -12.84 16.61
CA ARG A 419 2.78 -13.43 15.41
C ARG A 419 3.50 -13.02 14.13
N PHE A 420 3.90 -11.75 14.03
CA PHE A 420 4.68 -11.28 12.88
C PHE A 420 6.03 -11.97 12.79
N CYS A 421 6.72 -12.10 13.93
CA CYS A 421 8.00 -12.79 14.01
C CYS A 421 7.86 -14.27 13.63
N VAL A 422 6.81 -14.95 14.11
CA VAL A 422 6.54 -16.34 13.75
C VAL A 422 6.31 -16.50 12.26
N LYS A 423 5.46 -15.64 11.66
CA LYS A 423 5.24 -15.68 10.21
C LYS A 423 6.52 -15.35 9.43
N ALA A 424 7.26 -14.33 9.83
CA ALA A 424 8.47 -13.89 9.14
C ALA A 424 9.59 -14.95 9.15
N ASN A 425 9.65 -15.80 10.17
CA ASN A 425 10.65 -16.86 10.30
C ASN A 425 10.15 -18.23 9.80
N ASP A 426 8.90 -18.31 9.38
CA ASP A 426 8.34 -19.57 8.87
C ASP A 426 8.91 -19.91 7.49
N GLU A 427 9.26 -21.18 7.30
CA GLU A 427 9.85 -21.65 6.05
C GLU A 427 8.95 -21.41 4.83
N ARG A 428 7.62 -21.47 5.02
CA ARG A 428 6.64 -21.19 3.96
C ARG A 428 6.72 -19.74 3.49
N TYR A 429 6.82 -18.77 4.42
CA TYR A 429 7.03 -17.36 4.09
C TYR A 429 8.36 -17.13 3.41
N LEU A 430 9.44 -17.72 3.95
CA LEU A 430 10.77 -17.64 3.36
C LEU A 430 10.82 -18.22 1.95
N ASN A 431 10.04 -19.27 1.67
CA ASN A 431 9.96 -19.87 0.34
C ASN A 431 9.23 -18.96 -0.67
N LEU A 432 8.19 -18.21 -0.24
CA LEU A 432 7.58 -17.20 -1.10
C LEU A 432 8.59 -16.14 -1.51
N MET A 433 9.39 -15.66 -0.57
CA MET A 433 10.40 -14.65 -0.83
C MET A 433 11.54 -15.14 -1.73
N LYS A 434 11.99 -16.38 -1.50
CA LYS A 434 12.98 -17.02 -2.39
C LYS A 434 12.45 -17.15 -3.81
N SER A 435 11.15 -17.45 -3.98
CA SER A 435 10.55 -17.52 -5.31
C SER A 435 10.57 -16.17 -6.02
N GLU A 436 10.25 -15.07 -5.33
CA GLU A 436 10.33 -13.74 -5.95
C GLU A 436 11.77 -13.34 -6.25
N LEU A 437 12.73 -13.62 -5.36
CA LEU A 437 14.15 -13.35 -5.61
C LEU A 437 14.66 -14.12 -6.83
N LEU A 438 14.38 -15.41 -6.90
CA LEU A 438 14.75 -16.25 -8.06
C LEU A 438 14.11 -15.76 -9.36
N SER A 439 12.87 -15.26 -9.29
CA SER A 439 12.21 -14.66 -10.43
C SER A 439 12.98 -13.44 -10.95
N LEU A 440 13.40 -12.56 -10.05
CA LEU A 440 14.16 -11.35 -10.39
C LEU A 440 15.57 -11.69 -10.93
N GLU A 441 16.25 -12.65 -10.32
CA GLU A 441 17.58 -13.08 -10.74
C GLU A 441 17.57 -13.71 -12.14
N ASN A 442 16.53 -14.46 -12.47
CA ASN A 442 16.42 -15.20 -13.72
C ASN A 442 15.56 -14.50 -14.79
N GLY A 443 14.94 -13.36 -14.45
CA GLY A 443 14.03 -12.65 -15.35
C GLY A 443 12.81 -13.49 -15.76
N VAL A 444 12.25 -14.26 -14.84
CA VAL A 444 11.12 -15.16 -15.09
C VAL A 444 9.87 -14.62 -14.39
N ASP A 445 8.77 -14.51 -15.09
CA ASP A 445 7.50 -14.08 -14.50
C ASP A 445 6.69 -15.29 -14.00
N PHE A 446 5.98 -15.08 -12.88
CA PHE A 446 5.09 -16.06 -12.26
C PHE A 446 3.97 -15.38 -11.48
N ASP A 447 2.91 -16.13 -11.17
CA ASP A 447 1.89 -15.76 -10.21
C ASP A 447 1.95 -16.65 -8.96
N PHE A 448 1.57 -16.12 -7.81
CA PHE A 448 1.12 -16.95 -6.69
C PHE A 448 -0.32 -17.42 -6.96
N THR A 449 -0.67 -18.61 -6.46
CA THR A 449 -1.98 -19.20 -6.73
C THR A 449 -2.42 -20.18 -5.66
N LEU A 450 -3.73 -20.28 -5.43
CA LEU A 450 -4.37 -21.39 -4.68
C LEU A 450 -4.78 -22.53 -5.62
N ASN A 451 -4.65 -22.35 -6.93
CA ASN A 451 -5.03 -23.35 -7.92
C ASN A 451 -3.91 -23.61 -8.94
N PRO A 452 -2.84 -24.33 -8.54
CA PRO A 452 -1.68 -24.56 -9.41
C PRO A 452 -2.02 -25.33 -10.69
N SER A 453 -3.15 -26.05 -10.73
CA SER A 453 -3.59 -26.79 -11.93
C SER A 453 -3.99 -25.89 -13.11
N GLU A 454 -4.20 -24.61 -12.88
CA GLU A 454 -4.48 -23.62 -13.94
C GLU A 454 -3.24 -23.15 -14.69
N TYR A 455 -2.07 -23.57 -14.27
CA TYR A 455 -0.78 -23.14 -14.81
C TYR A 455 -0.07 -24.32 -15.47
N LYS A 456 0.80 -24.02 -16.43
CA LYS A 456 1.58 -25.06 -17.11
C LYS A 456 2.69 -25.66 -16.25
N ARG A 457 3.16 -24.89 -15.26
CA ARG A 457 4.26 -25.26 -14.36
C ARG A 457 4.01 -24.71 -12.95
N ASN A 458 4.61 -25.35 -11.96
CA ASN A 458 4.46 -25.00 -10.56
C ASN A 458 5.80 -24.66 -9.88
N THR A 459 6.89 -24.62 -10.64
CA THR A 459 8.23 -24.34 -10.16
C THR A 459 8.96 -23.40 -11.10
N LEU A 460 9.84 -22.58 -10.53
CA LEU A 460 10.79 -21.78 -11.28
C LEU A 460 11.99 -22.67 -11.66
N ASP A 461 12.18 -22.92 -12.92
CA ASP A 461 13.29 -23.68 -13.45
C ASP A 461 14.00 -22.92 -14.58
N GLY A 462 15.22 -23.33 -14.93
CA GLY A 462 16.04 -22.69 -15.95
C GLY A 462 15.51 -22.77 -17.39
N ASN A 463 14.37 -23.44 -17.60
CA ASN A 463 13.72 -23.55 -18.92
C ASN A 463 12.54 -22.59 -19.07
N SER A 464 12.34 -21.66 -18.13
CA SER A 464 11.25 -20.70 -18.16
C SER A 464 11.57 -19.56 -19.12
N PHE A 465 10.52 -19.01 -19.76
CA PHE A 465 10.70 -17.88 -20.69
C PHE A 465 11.16 -16.64 -19.93
N THR A 466 12.21 -16.00 -20.47
CA THR A 466 12.63 -14.64 -20.10
C THR A 466 12.73 -13.79 -21.39
N PRO A 467 12.29 -12.52 -21.39
CA PRO A 467 12.44 -11.65 -22.55
C PRO A 467 13.89 -11.30 -22.84
N VAL A 468 14.73 -11.26 -21.81
CA VAL A 468 16.15 -10.94 -21.91
C VAL A 468 16.96 -11.75 -20.91
N GLU A 469 18.22 -12.04 -21.25
CA GLU A 469 19.23 -12.52 -20.31
C GLU A 469 20.25 -11.42 -20.05
N VAL A 470 20.67 -11.29 -18.81
CA VAL A 470 21.69 -10.34 -18.36
C VAL A 470 22.71 -11.03 -17.45
N ASN A 471 23.79 -10.36 -17.11
CA ASN A 471 24.74 -10.88 -16.14
C ASN A 471 24.17 -10.82 -14.69
N ASN A 472 24.78 -11.55 -13.77
CA ASN A 472 24.31 -11.73 -12.39
C ASN A 472 24.29 -10.43 -11.54
N ALA A 473 24.82 -9.32 -12.04
CA ALA A 473 24.76 -8.04 -11.37
C ALA A 473 23.47 -7.24 -11.67
N TYR A 474 22.60 -7.81 -12.48
CA TYR A 474 21.31 -7.23 -12.81
C TYR A 474 20.18 -8.20 -12.51
N HIS A 475 19.14 -7.69 -11.85
CA HIS A 475 17.85 -8.34 -11.74
C HIS A 475 16.92 -7.87 -12.85
N VAL A 476 16.01 -8.73 -13.26
CA VAL A 476 15.08 -8.47 -14.36
C VAL A 476 13.66 -8.63 -13.88
N LYS A 477 12.85 -7.61 -14.08
CA LYS A 477 11.38 -7.67 -13.94
C LYS A 477 10.77 -7.24 -15.24
N TYR A 478 9.71 -7.90 -15.66
CA TYR A 478 9.02 -7.50 -16.89
C TYR A 478 7.51 -7.63 -16.80
N LEU A 479 6.83 -6.90 -17.67
CA LEU A 479 5.42 -7.05 -17.99
C LEU A 479 5.30 -7.32 -19.49
N MET A 480 4.81 -8.49 -19.86
CA MET A 480 4.37 -8.80 -21.22
C MET A 480 2.86 -8.58 -21.31
N THR A 481 2.40 -7.89 -22.33
CA THR A 481 0.97 -7.72 -22.55
C THR A 481 0.30 -9.00 -23.06
N ALA A 482 -0.99 -9.18 -22.74
CA ALA A 482 -1.75 -10.37 -23.13
C ALA A 482 -1.80 -10.59 -24.66
N ASN A 483 -1.80 -9.49 -25.44
CA ASN A 483 -1.75 -9.53 -26.90
C ASN A 483 -0.33 -9.71 -27.47
N GLU A 484 0.68 -9.79 -26.63
CA GLU A 484 2.10 -9.92 -26.99
C GLU A 484 2.62 -8.83 -27.94
N LYS A 485 2.03 -7.63 -27.90
CA LYS A 485 2.49 -6.50 -28.71
C LYS A 485 3.46 -5.58 -27.99
N THR A 486 3.49 -5.65 -26.67
CA THR A 486 4.34 -4.80 -25.83
C THR A 486 4.97 -5.62 -24.71
N CYS A 487 6.27 -5.42 -24.49
CA CYS A 487 6.96 -5.92 -23.31
C CYS A 487 7.77 -4.78 -22.69
N ILE A 488 7.56 -4.54 -21.41
CA ILE A 488 8.31 -3.56 -20.63
C ILE A 488 9.23 -4.34 -19.72
N VAL A 489 10.53 -4.09 -19.78
CA VAL A 489 11.54 -4.79 -18.97
C VAL A 489 12.27 -3.77 -18.13
N TYR A 490 12.31 -3.99 -16.82
CA TYR A 490 13.16 -3.26 -15.88
C TYR A 490 14.43 -4.03 -15.62
N LEU A 491 15.55 -3.43 -15.95
CA LEU A 491 16.90 -3.90 -15.62
C LEU A 491 17.38 -3.16 -14.38
N ARG A 492 17.45 -3.87 -13.29
CA ARG A 492 17.78 -3.36 -11.96
C ARG A 492 19.22 -3.73 -11.62
N ASN A 493 20.12 -2.76 -11.61
CA ASN A 493 21.50 -2.98 -11.14
C ASN A 493 21.46 -3.33 -9.65
N TYR A 494 21.92 -4.49 -9.26
CA TYR A 494 21.74 -5.03 -7.93
C TYR A 494 23.03 -5.53 -7.30
N THR A 495 23.40 -4.92 -6.21
CA THR A 495 24.34 -5.45 -5.24
C THR A 495 23.72 -5.29 -3.87
N ASN A 496 23.75 -6.35 -3.08
CA ASN A 496 23.18 -6.35 -1.74
C ASN A 496 23.93 -5.36 -0.82
N LYS A 497 23.20 -4.44 -0.17
CA LYS A 497 23.68 -3.48 0.83
C LYS A 497 22.99 -3.80 2.16
N PRO A 498 23.65 -4.58 3.06
CA PRO A 498 23.03 -4.91 4.35
C PRO A 498 22.84 -3.68 5.21
N ILE A 499 21.68 -3.60 5.85
CA ILE A 499 21.34 -2.58 6.85
C ILE A 499 21.41 -3.22 8.22
N THR A 500 22.19 -2.62 9.11
CA THR A 500 22.32 -3.06 10.50
C THR A 500 21.56 -2.16 11.42
N ALA A 501 20.92 -2.73 12.44
CA ALA A 501 20.31 -2.01 13.55
C ALA A 501 21.06 -2.28 14.86
N ASP A 502 21.06 -1.32 15.75
CA ASP A 502 21.65 -1.46 17.07
C ASP A 502 20.67 -2.22 17.97
N SER A 503 21.14 -3.30 18.61
CA SER A 503 20.36 -4.01 19.61
C SER A 503 20.30 -3.21 20.92
N LYS A 504 19.18 -3.24 21.62
CA LYS A 504 19.06 -2.67 22.97
C LYS A 504 20.03 -3.31 23.99
N HIS A 505 20.58 -4.47 23.66
CA HIS A 505 21.49 -5.22 24.52
C HIS A 505 22.98 -5.07 24.11
N GLY A 506 23.29 -4.13 23.20
CA GLY A 506 24.64 -3.85 22.74
C GLY A 506 25.13 -4.89 21.71
N GLY A 507 25.07 -4.54 20.49
CA GLY A 507 25.50 -5.31 19.32
C GLY A 507 24.80 -4.81 18.08
N GLN A 508 25.42 -5.03 16.92
CA GLN A 508 24.82 -4.73 15.63
C GLN A 508 24.36 -6.02 15.00
N TYR A 509 23.18 -6.03 14.42
CA TYR A 509 22.67 -7.16 13.64
C TYR A 509 22.08 -6.66 12.32
N GLU A 510 22.20 -7.51 11.32
CA GLU A 510 21.64 -7.25 10.01
C GLU A 510 20.12 -7.44 10.06
N VAL A 511 19.38 -6.41 9.66
CA VAL A 511 17.91 -6.42 9.71
C VAL A 511 17.33 -6.82 8.36
N PHE A 512 17.75 -6.13 7.30
CA PHE A 512 17.35 -6.39 5.92
C PHE A 512 18.43 -5.81 4.98
N ALA A 513 18.23 -6.01 3.68
CA ALA A 513 19.09 -5.43 2.68
C ALA A 513 18.38 -4.38 1.84
N LEU A 514 19.09 -3.32 1.54
CA LEU A 514 18.83 -2.46 0.41
C LEU A 514 19.70 -2.91 -0.77
N ARG A 515 19.55 -2.26 -1.89
CA ARG A 515 20.49 -2.43 -2.98
C ARG A 515 21.45 -1.27 -3.13
N GLU A 516 22.61 -1.57 -3.62
CA GLU A 516 23.60 -0.61 -4.09
C GLU A 516 23.80 -0.82 -5.58
N GLN A 517 23.94 0.27 -6.34
CA GLN A 517 24.34 0.22 -7.74
C GLN A 517 25.84 0.24 -7.88
N LYS A 518 26.40 -0.69 -8.66
CA LYS A 518 27.85 -0.75 -8.93
C LYS A 518 28.14 -0.77 -10.44
N PRO A 519 29.21 -0.08 -10.88
CA PRO A 519 29.63 -0.16 -12.27
C PRO A 519 30.05 -1.57 -12.64
N VAL A 520 29.35 -2.16 -13.60
CA VAL A 520 29.63 -3.48 -14.14
C VAL A 520 29.43 -3.48 -15.65
N PRO A 521 30.12 -4.34 -16.41
CA PRO A 521 29.79 -4.53 -17.82
C PRO A 521 28.35 -5.05 -17.95
N LEU A 522 27.53 -4.40 -18.76
CA LEU A 522 26.16 -4.84 -19.04
C LEU A 522 26.03 -5.25 -20.51
N THR A 523 25.68 -6.50 -20.69
CA THR A 523 25.27 -7.07 -21.98
C THR A 523 23.89 -7.69 -21.83
N VAL A 524 22.98 -7.32 -22.73
CA VAL A 524 21.60 -7.81 -22.76
C VAL A 524 21.45 -8.73 -23.97
N LYS A 525 21.20 -10.01 -23.75
CA LYS A 525 20.79 -10.94 -24.81
C LYS A 525 19.29 -10.84 -24.99
N ASN A 526 18.85 -10.59 -26.20
CA ASN A 526 17.44 -10.36 -26.55
C ASN A 526 16.79 -11.65 -27.07
N HIS A 527 15.67 -12.03 -26.49
CA HIS A 527 14.84 -13.16 -26.93
C HIS A 527 13.55 -12.76 -27.63
N LEU A 528 13.26 -11.44 -27.73
CA LEU A 528 12.07 -10.89 -28.36
C LEU A 528 12.32 -10.56 -29.84
N ASN A 529 12.29 -11.58 -30.69
CA ASN A 529 12.47 -11.40 -32.13
C ASN A 529 11.28 -10.68 -32.76
N GLY A 530 11.58 -9.72 -33.65
CA GLY A 530 10.56 -8.99 -34.41
C GLY A 530 9.87 -7.84 -33.66
N TYR A 531 10.41 -7.46 -32.50
CA TYR A 531 10.03 -6.24 -31.79
C TYR A 531 11.02 -5.11 -32.12
N SER A 532 10.52 -3.87 -32.16
CA SER A 532 11.37 -2.69 -32.03
C SER A 532 11.75 -2.50 -30.57
N LEU A 533 12.88 -1.87 -30.30
CA LEU A 533 13.40 -1.63 -28.95
C LEU A 533 13.76 -0.16 -28.78
N GLU A 534 13.24 0.44 -27.71
CA GLU A 534 13.70 1.69 -27.14
C GLU A 534 14.20 1.45 -25.72
N ILE A 535 15.24 2.15 -25.30
CA ILE A 535 15.83 2.03 -23.96
C ILE A 535 15.72 3.38 -23.26
N TYR A 536 15.23 3.36 -22.03
CA TYR A 536 15.17 4.51 -21.17
C TYR A 536 16.14 4.32 -20.00
N ASP A 537 17.12 5.20 -19.92
CA ASP A 537 18.07 5.24 -18.81
C ASP A 537 17.45 6.01 -17.64
N LEU A 538 17.18 5.31 -16.55
CA LEU A 538 16.54 5.88 -15.36
C LEU A 538 17.46 6.83 -14.56
N ASP A 539 18.76 6.74 -14.75
CA ASP A 539 19.72 7.61 -14.06
C ASP A 539 19.99 8.91 -14.81
N THR A 540 20.03 8.88 -16.14
CA THR A 540 20.19 10.09 -16.98
C THR A 540 18.86 10.71 -17.43
N ASN A 541 17.75 10.00 -17.32
CA ASN A 541 16.43 10.41 -17.80
C ASN A 541 16.36 10.58 -19.33
N GLU A 542 17.09 9.73 -20.07
CA GLU A 542 17.23 9.82 -21.51
C GLU A 542 16.73 8.56 -22.23
N TRP A 543 16.06 8.76 -23.38
CA TRP A 543 15.70 7.71 -24.30
C TRP A 543 16.76 7.55 -25.39
N PHE A 544 17.09 6.31 -25.73
CA PHE A 544 17.88 6.02 -26.91
C PHE A 544 17.45 4.72 -27.59
N THR A 545 17.78 4.60 -28.86
CA THR A 545 17.57 3.38 -29.65
C THR A 545 18.93 2.80 -29.98
N PRO A 546 19.20 1.53 -29.68
CA PRO A 546 20.49 0.94 -30.02
C PRO A 546 20.65 0.86 -31.55
N GLU A 547 21.85 1.17 -32.06
CA GLU A 547 22.15 1.18 -33.50
C GLU A 547 21.90 -0.18 -34.19
N SER A 548 22.11 -1.25 -33.45
CA SER A 548 21.76 -2.61 -33.85
C SER A 548 21.37 -3.42 -32.61
N TYR A 549 20.28 -4.18 -32.70
CA TYR A 549 19.84 -5.06 -31.62
C TYR A 549 19.49 -6.46 -32.15
N ASN A 550 20.42 -7.12 -32.77
CA ASN A 550 20.20 -8.48 -33.25
C ASN A 550 19.87 -9.41 -32.05
N SER A 551 20.84 -10.19 -31.60
CA SER A 551 20.65 -11.07 -30.45
C SER A 551 21.27 -10.53 -29.14
N GLU A 552 22.11 -9.50 -29.23
CA GLU A 552 22.89 -9.00 -28.09
C GLU A 552 23.13 -7.49 -28.19
N ILE A 553 23.01 -6.79 -27.06
CA ILE A 553 23.19 -5.35 -26.91
C ILE A 553 24.20 -5.10 -25.80
N GLY A 554 25.33 -4.49 -26.13
CA GLY A 554 26.31 -4.05 -25.14
C GLY A 554 26.02 -2.62 -24.67
N LEU A 555 25.77 -2.43 -23.38
CA LEU A 555 25.56 -1.11 -22.76
C LEU A 555 26.84 -0.56 -22.08
N GLY A 556 27.96 -1.26 -22.25
CA GLY A 556 29.24 -0.86 -21.67
C GLY A 556 29.37 -1.15 -20.19
N ILE A 557 30.26 -0.43 -19.50
CA ILE A 557 30.39 -0.48 -18.03
C ILE A 557 29.48 0.60 -17.45
N THR A 558 28.46 0.17 -16.73
CA THR A 558 27.42 1.06 -16.19
C THR A 558 26.96 0.62 -14.81
N SER A 559 26.51 1.58 -14.01
CA SER A 559 25.81 1.34 -12.74
C SER A 559 24.32 1.68 -12.83
N HIS A 560 23.83 2.09 -14.02
CA HIS A 560 22.48 2.59 -14.19
C HIS A 560 21.43 1.49 -14.22
N ASP A 561 20.19 1.88 -13.93
CA ASP A 561 19.00 1.07 -14.18
C ASP A 561 18.37 1.49 -15.51
N TYR A 562 17.73 0.53 -16.19
CA TYR A 562 17.15 0.76 -17.50
C TYR A 562 15.73 0.21 -17.61
N ILE A 563 14.91 0.89 -18.39
CA ILE A 563 13.66 0.34 -18.91
C ILE A 563 13.86 0.03 -20.40
N LEU A 564 13.66 -1.22 -20.77
CA LEU A 564 13.63 -1.65 -22.16
C LEU A 564 12.16 -1.76 -22.60
N LEU A 565 11.80 -0.99 -23.61
CA LEU A 565 10.46 -0.98 -24.17
C LEU A 565 10.47 -1.68 -25.54
N TYR A 566 9.90 -2.88 -25.57
CA TYR A 566 9.71 -3.65 -26.79
C TYR A 566 8.31 -3.44 -27.35
N SER A 567 8.22 -3.22 -28.66
CA SER A 567 6.97 -2.91 -29.37
C SER A 567 6.89 -3.59 -30.71
N LYS A 568 5.71 -4.18 -31.05
CA LYS A 568 5.35 -4.67 -32.40
C LYS A 568 4.43 -3.69 -33.11
#